data_1f21f0e7e9a4f376688206ec9347f08a
#
_entry.id   1f21f0e7e9a4f376688206ec9347f08a
#
_cell.length_a   1.000
_cell.length_b   1.000
_cell.length_c   1.000
_cell.angle_alpha   90.00
_cell.angle_beta   90.00
_cell.angle_gamma   90.00
#
_symmetry.space_group_name_H-M   'P 1'
#
loop_
_entity.id
_entity.type
_entity.pdbx_description
1 polymer ?
#
loop_
_entity_poly.entity_id
_entity_poly.type
_entity_poly.pdbx_seq_one_letter_code
_entity_poly.pdbx_strand_id
1 'polypeptide(L)'
;MAFTLKTLRKNNKMNKTELKSFLDEKVVLYNNQDFIESDPVQIPHLFSQKEDIEIAGFLSATIAWGNRKMIIKNSHKMVDLMGNAPYDFVMSHTKDDLERLETFVHRTFNGQDFISFIKGLQHIYKNHGGLEAVFVKHQETDSIQKSISEFKKAFFEIPHQN
;
A
#
# COMPACT_ATOMS: atom_id res chain seq x y z
N MET A 1 -14.85 31.72 0.11
CA MET A 1 -14.74 32.14 1.53
C MET A 1 -13.74 31.20 2.21
N ALA A 2 -12.59 31.74 2.59
CA ALA A 2 -11.56 30.95 3.26
C ALA A 2 -11.95 30.81 4.75
N PHE A 3 -12.31 29.60 5.17
CA PHE A 3 -12.53 29.28 6.57
C PHE A 3 -11.17 29.17 7.26
N THR A 4 -10.89 30.12 8.11
CA THR A 4 -9.61 30.27 8.82
C THR A 4 -9.47 29.18 9.89
N LEU A 5 -8.48 28.30 9.74
CA LEU A 5 -8.09 27.21 10.66
C LEU A 5 -7.64 27.67 12.07
N LYS A 6 -7.93 28.89 12.48
CA LYS A 6 -7.46 29.47 13.74
C LYS A 6 -8.37 29.28 14.95
N THR A 7 -9.55 28.66 14.80
CA THR A 7 -10.56 28.59 15.90
C THR A 7 -10.72 27.22 16.55
N LEU A 8 -9.91 26.20 16.19
CA LEU A 8 -10.05 24.83 16.71
C LEU A 8 -9.05 24.47 17.82
N ARG A 9 -8.67 25.42 18.67
CA ARG A 9 -7.92 25.14 19.91
C ARG A 9 -8.76 25.41 21.16
N LYS A 10 -9.95 24.83 21.24
CA LYS A 10 -10.65 24.56 22.52
C LYS A 10 -11.04 23.07 22.48
N ASN A 11 -10.73 22.36 23.57
CA ASN A 11 -10.98 20.94 23.80
C ASN A 11 -12.47 20.51 23.64
N ASN A 12 -13.04 20.62 22.46
CA ASN A 12 -14.32 20.01 22.14
C ASN A 12 -14.05 18.61 21.58
N LYS A 13 -14.00 17.62 22.48
CA LYS A 13 -14.14 16.22 22.05
C LYS A 13 -15.52 16.07 21.42
N MET A 14 -15.58 15.74 20.13
CA MET A 14 -16.82 15.39 19.46
C MET A 14 -17.51 14.27 20.24
N ASN A 15 -18.80 14.39 20.47
CA ASN A 15 -19.58 13.28 21.00
C ASN A 15 -19.78 12.21 19.92
N LYS A 16 -20.29 11.03 20.29
CA LYS A 16 -20.46 9.90 19.37
C LYS A 16 -21.35 10.22 18.17
N THR A 17 -22.39 11.02 18.36
CA THR A 17 -23.32 11.41 17.28
C THR A 17 -22.66 12.38 16.30
N GLU A 18 -21.95 13.39 16.82
CA GLU A 18 -21.18 14.32 15.98
C GLU A 18 -20.08 13.62 15.20
N LEU A 19 -19.35 12.69 15.86
CA LEU A 19 -18.32 11.89 15.20
C LEU A 19 -18.92 11.03 14.09
N LYS A 20 -20.07 10.36 14.37
CA LYS A 20 -20.76 9.57 13.37
C LYS A 20 -21.17 10.41 12.17
N SER A 21 -21.84 11.54 12.39
CA SER A 21 -22.25 12.43 11.29
C SER A 21 -21.06 12.93 10.47
N PHE A 22 -19.96 13.30 11.14
CA PHE A 22 -18.74 13.69 10.46
C PHE A 22 -18.16 12.56 9.59
N LEU A 23 -18.12 11.33 10.12
CA LEU A 23 -17.60 10.19 9.38
C LEU A 23 -18.51 9.81 8.21
N ASP A 24 -19.84 9.84 8.40
CA ASP A 24 -20.81 9.58 7.33
C ASP A 24 -20.65 10.59 6.19
N GLU A 25 -20.44 11.89 6.50
CA GLU A 25 -20.12 12.91 5.49
C GLU A 25 -18.84 12.57 4.71
N LYS A 26 -17.78 12.12 5.42
CA LYS A 26 -16.52 11.74 4.77
C LYS A 26 -16.65 10.49 3.91
N VAL A 27 -17.47 9.54 4.30
CA VAL A 27 -17.79 8.37 3.46
C VAL A 27 -18.43 8.82 2.15
N VAL A 28 -19.44 9.69 2.18
CA VAL A 28 -20.07 10.21 0.94
C VAL A 28 -19.05 10.96 0.07
N LEU A 29 -18.15 11.72 0.70
CA LEU A 29 -17.18 12.56 -0.03
C LEU A 29 -16.05 11.73 -0.67
N TYR A 30 -15.61 10.64 -0.04
CA TYR A 30 -14.41 9.92 -0.46
C TYR A 30 -14.67 8.49 -0.94
N ASN A 31 -15.80 7.87 -0.60
CA ASN A 31 -16.15 6.53 -1.06
C ASN A 31 -16.98 6.59 -2.34
N ASN A 32 -16.39 7.10 -3.39
CA ASN A 32 -17.02 7.23 -4.71
C ASN A 32 -15.99 7.03 -5.84
N GLN A 33 -16.47 6.81 -7.06
CA GLN A 33 -15.64 6.51 -8.23
C GLN A 33 -14.68 7.66 -8.58
N ASP A 34 -15.12 8.91 -8.46
CA ASP A 34 -14.32 10.09 -8.82
C ASP A 34 -13.08 10.24 -7.92
N PHE A 35 -13.16 9.73 -6.68
CA PHE A 35 -12.02 9.73 -5.76
C PHE A 35 -10.90 8.80 -6.26
N ILE A 36 -11.24 7.64 -6.81
CA ILE A 36 -10.28 6.64 -7.29
C ILE A 36 -9.34 7.25 -8.31
N GLU A 37 -9.85 8.01 -9.28
CA GLU A 37 -9.07 8.60 -10.37
C GLU A 37 -7.98 9.56 -9.87
N SER A 38 -8.20 10.19 -8.73
CA SER A 38 -7.32 11.20 -8.16
C SER A 38 -6.41 10.70 -7.04
N ASP A 39 -6.49 9.42 -6.69
CA ASP A 39 -5.80 8.83 -5.53
C ASP A 39 -4.91 7.64 -5.94
N PRO A 40 -3.80 7.36 -5.22
CA PRO A 40 -2.99 6.17 -5.45
C PRO A 40 -3.75 4.85 -5.40
N VAL A 41 -4.92 4.80 -4.79
CA VAL A 41 -5.80 3.61 -4.79
C VAL A 41 -6.20 3.20 -6.22
N GLN A 42 -6.11 4.09 -7.22
CA GLN A 42 -6.32 3.73 -8.62
C GLN A 42 -5.39 2.61 -9.10
N ILE A 43 -4.20 2.47 -8.51
CA ILE A 43 -3.20 1.50 -8.98
C ILE A 43 -3.67 0.05 -8.81
N PRO A 44 -4.13 -0.43 -7.64
CA PRO A 44 -4.71 -1.77 -7.55
C PRO A 44 -5.97 -1.95 -8.41
N HIS A 45 -6.71 -0.88 -8.72
CA HIS A 45 -7.87 -0.95 -9.62
C HIS A 45 -7.51 -1.18 -11.10
N LEU A 46 -6.24 -1.16 -11.49
CA LEU A 46 -5.79 -1.54 -12.83
C LEU A 46 -5.89 -3.06 -13.08
N PHE A 47 -6.02 -3.84 -12.04
CA PHE A 47 -5.94 -5.30 -12.08
C PHE A 47 -7.27 -5.97 -11.72
N SER A 48 -7.44 -7.21 -12.19
CA SER A 48 -8.57 -8.08 -11.86
C SER A 48 -8.14 -9.34 -11.10
N GLN A 49 -6.88 -9.75 -11.23
CA GLN A 49 -6.33 -10.87 -10.47
C GLN A 49 -6.05 -10.43 -9.04
N LYS A 50 -6.49 -11.22 -8.07
CA LYS A 50 -6.39 -10.91 -6.63
C LYS A 50 -4.95 -10.59 -6.21
N GLU A 51 -4.00 -11.42 -6.58
CA GLU A 51 -2.60 -11.29 -6.21
C GLU A 51 -1.96 -10.03 -6.80
N ASP A 52 -2.33 -9.64 -8.03
CA ASP A 52 -1.90 -8.39 -8.63
C ASP A 52 -2.45 -7.18 -7.87
N ILE A 53 -3.75 -7.22 -7.50
CA ILE A 53 -4.40 -6.19 -6.70
C ILE A 53 -3.69 -6.02 -5.35
N GLU A 54 -3.41 -7.13 -4.65
CA GLU A 54 -2.72 -7.15 -3.36
C GLU A 54 -1.31 -6.53 -3.46
N ILE A 55 -0.51 -6.97 -4.43
CA ILE A 55 0.87 -6.52 -4.61
C ILE A 55 0.90 -5.05 -5.02
N ALA A 56 0.10 -4.67 -6.01
CA ALA A 56 0.02 -3.29 -6.50
C ALA A 56 -0.45 -2.33 -5.39
N GLY A 57 -1.46 -2.73 -4.62
CA GLY A 57 -1.96 -1.99 -3.47
C GLY A 57 -0.91 -1.84 -2.37
N PHE A 58 -0.22 -2.93 -2.00
CA PHE A 58 0.83 -2.92 -0.99
C PHE A 58 2.00 -2.02 -1.36
N LEU A 59 2.51 -2.13 -2.59
CA LEU A 59 3.62 -1.31 -3.07
C LEU A 59 3.25 0.16 -3.21
N SER A 60 2.06 0.44 -3.74
CA SER A 60 1.53 1.81 -3.85
C SER A 60 1.35 2.46 -2.48
N ALA A 61 0.81 1.72 -1.50
CA ALA A 61 0.66 2.20 -0.13
C ALA A 61 2.02 2.44 0.55
N THR A 62 3.03 1.61 0.26
CA THR A 62 4.39 1.75 0.82
C THR A 62 5.02 3.07 0.43
N ILE A 63 4.79 3.58 -0.78
CA ILE A 63 5.33 4.87 -1.23
C ILE A 63 4.33 6.02 -1.09
N ALA A 64 3.17 5.83 -0.44
CA ALA A 64 2.08 6.81 -0.36
C ALA A 64 2.36 7.95 0.64
N TRP A 65 3.52 8.62 0.51
CA TRP A 65 3.92 9.75 1.34
C TRP A 65 4.60 10.85 0.52
N GLY A 66 4.09 12.07 0.66
CA GLY A 66 4.56 13.24 -0.06
C GLY A 66 3.53 13.81 -1.04
N ASN A 67 3.95 14.22 -2.22
CA ASN A 67 3.09 14.81 -3.23
C ASN A 67 2.26 13.72 -3.95
N ARG A 68 0.94 13.83 -3.92
CA ARG A 68 0.01 12.84 -4.48
C ARG A 68 0.28 12.54 -5.96
N LYS A 69 0.52 13.55 -6.79
CA LYS A 69 0.80 13.37 -8.22
C LYS A 69 2.07 12.55 -8.45
N MET A 70 3.10 12.79 -7.62
CA MET A 70 4.36 12.03 -7.69
C MET A 70 4.19 10.61 -7.19
N ILE A 71 3.37 10.39 -6.17
CA ILE A 71 3.03 9.05 -5.67
C ILE A 71 2.37 8.25 -6.78
N ILE A 72 1.29 8.78 -7.39
CA ILE A 72 0.59 8.13 -8.51
C ILE A 72 1.55 7.81 -9.66
N LYS A 73 2.34 8.80 -10.10
CA LYS A 73 3.34 8.60 -11.17
C LYS A 73 4.33 7.49 -10.85
N ASN A 74 4.86 7.47 -9.62
CA ASN A 74 5.86 6.49 -9.23
C ASN A 74 5.24 5.10 -8.97
N SER A 75 3.99 5.03 -8.51
CA SER A 75 3.26 3.76 -8.41
C SER A 75 3.02 3.15 -9.79
N HIS A 76 2.62 3.93 -10.80
CA HIS A 76 2.58 3.46 -12.19
C HIS A 76 3.95 2.96 -12.67
N LYS A 77 5.02 3.72 -12.40
CA LYS A 77 6.38 3.30 -12.76
C LYS A 77 6.77 1.96 -12.12
N MET A 78 6.37 1.70 -10.86
CA MET A 78 6.61 0.39 -10.22
C MET A 78 5.90 -0.73 -10.98
N VAL A 79 4.64 -0.53 -11.33
CA VAL A 79 3.84 -1.50 -12.06
C VAL A 79 4.40 -1.72 -13.47
N ASP A 80 4.80 -0.66 -14.18
CA ASP A 80 5.44 -0.74 -15.50
C ASP A 80 6.75 -1.53 -15.46
N LEU A 81 7.59 -1.31 -14.44
CA LEU A 81 8.84 -2.05 -14.24
C LEU A 81 8.60 -3.55 -13.98
N MET A 82 7.43 -3.91 -13.45
CA MET A 82 6.99 -5.30 -13.30
C MET A 82 6.26 -5.84 -14.52
N GLY A 83 6.28 -5.12 -15.65
CA GLY A 83 5.64 -5.55 -16.90
C GLY A 83 4.11 -5.59 -16.84
N ASN A 84 3.49 -4.81 -15.97
CA ASN A 84 2.04 -4.80 -15.71
C ASN A 84 1.47 -6.17 -15.28
N ALA A 85 2.30 -7.02 -14.69
CA ALA A 85 1.95 -8.33 -14.17
C ALA A 85 2.66 -8.54 -12.81
N PRO A 86 2.25 -7.83 -11.74
CA PRO A 86 2.94 -7.81 -10.46
C PRO A 86 3.17 -9.20 -9.85
N TYR A 87 2.16 -10.06 -9.88
CA TYR A 87 2.27 -11.40 -9.31
C TYR A 87 3.23 -12.30 -10.11
N ASP A 88 3.10 -12.33 -11.42
CA ASP A 88 4.01 -13.08 -12.29
C ASP A 88 5.45 -12.60 -12.12
N PHE A 89 5.66 -11.30 -12.06
CA PHE A 89 6.97 -10.72 -11.79
C PHE A 89 7.52 -11.16 -10.43
N VAL A 90 6.74 -11.04 -9.37
CA VAL A 90 7.15 -11.46 -8.02
C VAL A 90 7.53 -12.94 -8.01
N MET A 91 6.80 -13.79 -8.69
CA MET A 91 7.02 -15.23 -8.64
C MET A 91 8.15 -15.72 -9.55
N SER A 92 8.40 -15.06 -10.69
CA SER A 92 9.24 -15.59 -11.76
C SER A 92 10.37 -14.69 -12.24
N HIS A 93 10.59 -13.51 -11.61
CA HIS A 93 11.64 -12.58 -12.01
C HIS A 93 13.01 -13.22 -12.08
N THR A 94 13.80 -12.79 -13.05
CA THR A 94 15.20 -13.12 -13.23
C THR A 94 16.10 -12.10 -12.50
N LYS A 95 17.41 -12.34 -12.51
CA LYS A 95 18.40 -11.36 -12.00
C LYS A 95 18.36 -10.07 -12.79
N ASP A 96 18.27 -10.16 -14.12
CA ASP A 96 18.23 -9.00 -15.01
C ASP A 96 16.96 -8.16 -14.79
N ASP A 97 15.85 -8.81 -14.46
CA ASP A 97 14.61 -8.12 -14.09
C ASP A 97 14.78 -7.29 -12.82
N LEU A 98 15.47 -7.83 -11.80
CA LEU A 98 15.77 -7.09 -10.58
C LEU A 98 16.76 -5.92 -10.82
N GLU A 99 17.77 -6.08 -11.69
CA GLU A 99 18.70 -5.01 -12.04
C GLU A 99 17.98 -3.80 -12.64
N ARG A 100 16.91 -3.99 -13.40
CA ARG A 100 16.08 -2.90 -13.93
C ARG A 100 15.41 -2.07 -12.84
N LEU A 101 15.13 -2.67 -11.69
CA LEU A 101 14.52 -1.97 -10.55
C LEU A 101 15.50 -1.02 -9.85
N GLU A 102 16.80 -1.20 -9.98
CA GLU A 102 17.83 -0.39 -9.30
C GLU A 102 17.72 1.10 -9.62
N THR A 103 17.16 1.45 -10.78
CA THR A 103 16.95 2.85 -11.20
C THR A 103 15.74 3.52 -10.57
N PHE A 104 14.96 2.77 -9.76
CA PHE A 104 13.77 3.32 -9.12
C PHE A 104 14.14 4.20 -7.93
N VAL A 105 13.51 5.38 -7.85
CA VAL A 105 13.65 6.27 -6.69
C VAL A 105 12.32 6.97 -6.43
N HIS A 106 11.87 6.89 -5.18
CA HIS A 106 10.79 7.72 -4.64
C HIS A 106 11.21 8.23 -3.26
N ARG A 107 11.69 9.48 -3.18
CA ARG A 107 12.21 10.09 -1.95
C ARG A 107 13.35 9.24 -1.36
N THR A 108 13.17 8.68 -0.15
CA THR A 108 14.16 7.78 0.47
C THR A 108 14.01 6.32 0.06
N PHE A 109 12.88 5.92 -0.54
CA PHE A 109 12.69 4.58 -1.07
C PHE A 109 13.39 4.46 -2.43
N ASN A 110 14.38 3.60 -2.52
CA ASN A 110 15.24 3.44 -3.69
C ASN A 110 15.10 2.04 -4.33
N GLY A 111 15.87 1.78 -5.39
CA GLY A 111 15.82 0.52 -6.14
C GLY A 111 16.17 -0.71 -5.29
N GLN A 112 17.12 -0.59 -4.34
CA GLN A 112 17.48 -1.70 -3.46
C GLN A 112 16.36 -2.01 -2.45
N ASP A 113 15.65 -0.97 -1.97
CA ASP A 113 14.45 -1.16 -1.16
C ASP A 113 13.37 -1.89 -1.99
N PHE A 114 13.17 -1.47 -3.25
CA PHE A 114 12.20 -2.09 -4.12
C PHE A 114 12.52 -3.58 -4.36
N ILE A 115 13.78 -3.91 -4.67
CA ILE A 115 14.26 -5.29 -4.82
C ILE A 115 14.00 -6.10 -3.54
N SER A 116 14.28 -5.52 -2.37
CA SER A 116 14.03 -6.16 -1.07
C SER A 116 12.55 -6.44 -0.86
N PHE A 117 11.67 -5.51 -1.26
CA PHE A 117 10.22 -5.69 -1.19
C PHE A 117 9.72 -6.78 -2.15
N ILE A 118 10.24 -6.86 -3.38
CA ILE A 118 9.94 -7.94 -4.32
C ILE A 118 10.31 -9.31 -3.73
N LYS A 119 11.49 -9.43 -3.14
CA LYS A 119 11.94 -10.67 -2.50
C LYS A 119 11.07 -11.02 -1.28
N GLY A 120 10.72 -10.04 -0.45
CA GLY A 120 9.81 -10.22 0.68
C GLY A 120 8.44 -10.70 0.25
N LEU A 121 7.87 -10.10 -0.80
CA LEU A 121 6.60 -10.54 -1.39
C LEU A 121 6.72 -11.96 -1.93
N GLN A 122 7.79 -12.28 -2.68
CA GLN A 122 8.02 -13.64 -3.17
C GLN A 122 8.05 -14.66 -2.02
N HIS A 123 8.72 -14.33 -0.92
CA HIS A 123 8.75 -15.17 0.28
C HIS A 123 7.36 -15.38 0.86
N ILE A 124 6.56 -14.31 1.00
CA ILE A 124 5.17 -14.38 1.48
C ILE A 124 4.32 -15.29 0.60
N TYR A 125 4.37 -15.12 -0.73
CA TYR A 125 3.55 -15.92 -1.62
C TYR A 125 4.00 -17.39 -1.69
N LYS A 126 5.31 -17.68 -1.66
CA LYS A 126 5.84 -19.04 -1.71
C LYS A 126 5.65 -19.82 -0.41
N ASN A 127 5.74 -19.16 0.75
CA ASN A 127 5.85 -19.87 2.02
C ASN A 127 4.68 -19.63 2.97
N HIS A 128 3.88 -18.57 2.75
CA HIS A 128 2.81 -18.17 3.67
C HIS A 128 1.42 -18.10 2.99
N GLY A 129 1.32 -18.47 1.71
CA GLY A 129 0.04 -18.54 0.99
C GLY A 129 -0.49 -17.19 0.46
N GLY A 130 0.34 -16.12 0.49
CA GLY A 130 -0.01 -14.80 0.00
C GLY A 130 -0.31 -13.78 1.10
N LEU A 131 -0.52 -12.53 0.69
CA LEU A 131 -0.72 -11.42 1.64
C LEU A 131 -1.96 -11.62 2.51
N GLU A 132 -3.13 -11.88 1.90
CA GLU A 132 -4.37 -12.11 2.67
C GLU A 132 -4.22 -13.26 3.65
N ALA A 133 -3.60 -14.38 3.25
CA ALA A 133 -3.47 -15.56 4.09
C ALA A 133 -2.72 -15.27 5.39
N VAL A 134 -1.64 -14.45 5.35
CA VAL A 134 -0.90 -14.05 6.54
C VAL A 134 -1.77 -13.21 7.49
N PHE A 135 -2.56 -12.29 6.95
CA PHE A 135 -3.44 -11.45 7.77
C PHE A 135 -4.59 -12.24 8.40
N VAL A 136 -5.27 -13.08 7.61
CA VAL A 136 -6.41 -13.89 8.08
C VAL A 136 -5.98 -14.91 9.13
N LYS A 137 -4.84 -15.57 8.94
CA LYS A 137 -4.31 -16.59 9.88
C LYS A 137 -4.13 -16.06 11.31
N HIS A 138 -3.83 -14.78 11.45
CA HIS A 138 -3.52 -14.16 12.74
C HIS A 138 -4.57 -13.13 13.18
N GLN A 139 -5.71 -13.08 12.46
CA GLN A 139 -6.80 -12.15 12.80
C GLN A 139 -7.45 -12.52 14.12
N GLU A 140 -7.49 -11.57 15.04
CA GLU A 140 -8.29 -11.64 16.27
C GLU A 140 -9.58 -10.85 16.08
N THR A 141 -10.64 -11.20 16.83
CA THR A 141 -12.01 -10.71 16.63
C THR A 141 -12.12 -9.18 16.68
N ASP A 142 -11.26 -8.52 17.46
CA ASP A 142 -11.35 -7.07 17.72
C ASP A 142 -10.07 -6.29 17.36
N SER A 143 -9.04 -6.94 16.81
CA SER A 143 -7.77 -6.27 16.54
C SER A 143 -7.02 -6.88 15.37
N ILE A 144 -6.60 -6.02 14.42
CA ILE A 144 -5.68 -6.37 13.34
C ILE A 144 -4.21 -6.25 13.76
N GLN A 145 -3.91 -5.76 14.96
CA GLN A 145 -2.55 -5.48 15.42
C GLN A 145 -1.65 -6.72 15.38
N LYS A 146 -2.18 -7.87 15.78
CA LYS A 146 -1.44 -9.14 15.74
C LYS A 146 -1.12 -9.56 14.31
N SER A 147 -2.10 -9.46 13.40
CA SER A 147 -1.91 -9.75 11.97
C SER A 147 -0.80 -8.89 11.37
N ILE A 148 -0.77 -7.58 11.67
CA ILE A 148 0.27 -6.66 11.22
C ILE A 148 1.65 -7.08 11.78
N SER A 149 1.73 -7.44 13.06
CA SER A 149 2.97 -7.86 13.70
C SER A 149 3.52 -9.16 13.11
N GLU A 150 2.66 -10.14 12.85
CA GLU A 150 3.06 -11.42 12.26
C GLU A 150 3.40 -11.25 10.76
N PHE A 151 2.66 -10.41 10.04
CA PHE A 151 3.03 -10.05 8.67
C PHE A 151 4.44 -9.42 8.63
N LYS A 152 4.73 -8.45 9.52
CA LYS A 152 6.06 -7.85 9.60
C LYS A 152 7.15 -8.89 9.83
N LYS A 153 6.95 -9.84 10.75
CA LYS A 153 7.91 -10.91 11.01
C LYS A 153 8.15 -11.76 9.76
N ALA A 154 7.08 -12.28 9.16
CA ALA A 154 7.17 -13.11 7.97
C ALA A 154 7.82 -12.37 6.79
N PHE A 155 7.47 -11.10 6.56
CA PHE A 155 8.00 -10.30 5.46
C PHE A 155 9.51 -10.04 5.58
N PHE A 156 10.02 -9.88 6.80
CA PHE A 156 11.43 -9.62 7.10
C PHE A 156 12.21 -10.85 7.58
N GLU A 157 11.69 -12.08 7.40
CA GLU A 157 12.44 -13.31 7.64
C GLU A 157 13.64 -13.50 6.71
N ILE A 158 13.57 -12.91 5.52
CA ILE A 158 14.65 -12.97 4.53
C ILE A 158 15.68 -11.86 4.75
N PRO A 159 16.94 -12.05 4.31
CA PRO A 159 17.95 -10.98 4.36
C PRO A 159 17.47 -9.73 3.60
N HIS A 160 17.52 -8.59 4.26
CA HIS A 160 17.12 -7.28 3.72
C HIS A 160 18.12 -6.22 4.17
N GLN A 161 18.16 -5.09 3.44
CA GLN A 161 18.93 -3.93 3.87
C GLN A 161 18.15 -3.18 4.97
N ASN A 162 18.86 -2.76 6.01
CA ASN A 162 18.34 -1.93 7.10
C ASN A 162 18.29 -0.46 6.69
#